data_01137ca37b72cdd67382a92ccc7abcc9
#
_entry.id   01137ca37b72cdd67382a92ccc7abcc9
#
_cell.length_a   1.000
_cell.length_b   1.000
_cell.length_c   1.000
_cell.angle_alpha   90.00
_cell.angle_beta   90.00
_cell.angle_gamma   90.00
#
_symmetry.space_group_name_H-M   'P 1'
#
loop_
_entity.id
_entity.type
_entity.pdbx_description
1 polymer ?
#
loop_
_entity_poly.entity_id
_entity_poly.type
_entity_poly.pdbx_seq_one_letter_code
_entity_poly.pdbx_strand_id
1 'polypeptide(L)'
;MAARNVISWILQVVLGLFLIYSGASKFLHLADTLSMFSKLGLPAVVVYLVAGGEVLGGIGLLVPRFVRPAAAGLIIIMLGAAFMHATRIPGGLLPNGLAALGVLLGLVIILLLRRPAPARLA
;
A
#
# COMPACT_ATOMS: atom_id res chain seq x y z
N MET A 1 -4.42 23.30 -5.65
CA MET A 1 -3.71 24.42 -5.08
C MET A 1 -2.33 23.97 -4.66
N ALA A 2 -1.44 24.94 -4.52
CA ALA A 2 -0.04 24.61 -4.29
C ALA A 2 0.18 23.75 -3.05
N ALA A 3 -0.40 24.14 -1.91
CA ALA A 3 -0.20 23.39 -0.67
C ALA A 3 -0.75 21.97 -0.78
N ARG A 4 -1.90 21.84 -1.40
CA ARG A 4 -2.53 20.53 -1.61
C ARG A 4 -1.66 19.64 -2.48
N ASN A 5 -1.11 20.20 -3.56
CA ASN A 5 -0.24 19.45 -4.45
C ASN A 5 1.06 19.06 -3.75
N VAL A 6 1.64 19.95 -2.97
CA VAL A 6 2.87 19.67 -2.25
C VAL A 6 2.67 18.55 -1.25
N ILE A 7 1.60 18.63 -0.45
CA ILE A 7 1.31 17.58 0.52
C ILE A 7 1.09 16.25 -0.17
N SER A 8 0.30 16.24 -1.24
CA SER A 8 0.05 15.01 -2.00
C SER A 8 1.35 14.42 -2.53
N TRP A 9 2.22 15.25 -3.12
CA TRP A 9 3.47 14.76 -3.67
C TRP A 9 4.41 14.21 -2.60
N ILE A 10 4.46 14.85 -1.42
CA ILE A 10 5.27 14.34 -0.32
C ILE A 10 4.79 12.95 0.07
N LEU A 11 3.47 12.79 0.25
CA LEU A 11 2.92 11.48 0.59
C LEU A 11 3.15 10.46 -0.51
N GLN A 12 2.96 10.85 -1.77
CA GLN A 12 3.17 9.95 -2.90
C GLN A 12 4.61 9.45 -2.97
N VAL A 13 5.58 10.34 -2.80
CA VAL A 13 6.98 9.96 -2.85
C VAL A 13 7.35 9.09 -1.66
N VAL A 14 6.98 9.50 -0.46
CA VAL A 14 7.32 8.74 0.74
C VAL A 14 6.67 7.35 0.71
N LEU A 15 5.37 7.29 0.47
CA LEU A 15 4.68 6.00 0.46
C LEU A 15 5.07 5.17 -0.76
N GLY A 16 5.26 5.80 -1.90
CA GLY A 16 5.67 5.09 -3.11
C GLY A 16 7.01 4.40 -2.92
N LEU A 17 7.99 5.12 -2.41
CA LEU A 17 9.32 4.55 -2.17
C LEU A 17 9.27 3.48 -1.09
N PHE A 18 8.51 3.72 -0.02
CA PHE A 18 8.36 2.73 1.04
C PHE A 18 7.74 1.43 0.52
N LEU A 19 6.71 1.55 -0.30
CA LEU A 19 6.01 0.37 -0.81
C LEU A 19 6.84 -0.37 -1.85
N ILE A 20 7.59 0.34 -2.68
CA ILE A 20 8.53 -0.30 -3.60
C ILE A 20 9.55 -1.10 -2.81
N TYR A 21 10.11 -0.49 -1.76
CA TYR A 21 11.05 -1.18 -0.89
C TYR A 21 10.42 -2.41 -0.24
N SER A 22 9.21 -2.25 0.29
CA SER A 22 8.50 -3.33 0.97
C SER A 22 8.24 -4.51 0.04
N GLY A 23 7.72 -4.22 -1.15
CA GLY A 23 7.45 -5.28 -2.12
C GLY A 23 8.72 -5.94 -2.63
N ALA A 24 9.73 -5.14 -2.95
CA ALA A 24 11.01 -5.66 -3.42
C ALA A 24 11.67 -6.53 -2.34
N SER A 25 11.60 -6.10 -1.08
CA SER A 25 12.16 -6.87 0.03
C SER A 25 11.50 -8.25 0.14
N LYS A 26 10.19 -8.33 -0.09
CA LYS A 26 9.48 -9.61 -0.09
C LYS A 26 10.01 -10.55 -1.17
N PHE A 27 10.32 -10.01 -2.35
CA PHE A 27 10.92 -10.83 -3.41
C PHE A 27 12.37 -11.23 -3.10
N LEU A 28 13.14 -10.32 -2.50
CA LEU A 28 14.52 -10.61 -2.13
C LEU A 28 14.63 -11.64 -1.01
N HIS A 29 13.63 -11.71 -0.15
CA HIS A 29 13.57 -12.67 0.94
C HIS A 29 12.38 -13.62 0.75
N LEU A 30 12.24 -14.11 -0.47
CA LEU A 30 11.03 -14.83 -0.88
C LEU A 30 10.79 -16.08 -0.04
N ALA A 31 11.82 -16.87 0.24
CA ALA A 31 11.63 -18.10 1.01
C ALA A 31 11.06 -17.81 2.40
N ASP A 32 11.60 -16.79 3.07
CA ASP A 32 11.13 -16.40 4.39
C ASP A 32 9.71 -15.86 4.33
N THR A 33 9.41 -15.07 3.31
CA THR A 33 8.08 -14.49 3.13
C THR A 33 7.06 -15.58 2.86
N LEU A 34 7.38 -16.53 1.98
CA LEU A 34 6.50 -17.65 1.70
C LEU A 34 6.21 -18.47 2.96
N SER A 35 7.26 -18.73 3.76
CA SER A 35 7.09 -19.45 5.01
C SER A 35 6.18 -18.71 5.98
N MET A 36 6.38 -17.41 6.14
CA MET A 36 5.57 -16.61 7.04
C MET A 36 4.10 -16.59 6.63
N PHE A 37 3.85 -16.37 5.34
CA PHE A 37 2.48 -16.35 4.84
C PHE A 37 1.82 -17.73 4.96
N SER A 38 2.58 -18.80 4.72
CA SER A 38 2.06 -20.16 4.89
C SER A 38 1.60 -20.40 6.33
N LYS A 39 2.35 -19.91 7.31
CA LYS A 39 1.94 -20.02 8.71
C LYS A 39 0.65 -19.28 9.02
N LEU A 40 0.33 -18.27 8.23
CA LEU A 40 -0.92 -17.52 8.37
C LEU A 40 -2.07 -18.16 7.59
N GLY A 41 -1.81 -19.27 6.92
CA GLY A 41 -2.84 -19.95 6.13
C GLY A 41 -3.01 -19.37 4.74
N LEU A 42 -2.05 -18.59 4.25
CA LEU A 42 -2.15 -17.94 2.95
C LEU A 42 -1.31 -18.68 1.91
N PRO A 43 -1.86 -18.91 0.71
CA PRO A 43 -1.12 -19.60 -0.36
C PRO A 43 -0.06 -18.69 -0.97
N ALA A 44 0.89 -19.32 -1.68
CA ALA A 44 1.99 -18.60 -2.31
C ALA A 44 1.52 -17.51 -3.26
N VAL A 45 0.41 -17.71 -3.95
CA VAL A 45 -0.10 -16.70 -4.89
C VAL A 45 -0.38 -15.37 -4.18
N VAL A 46 -0.80 -15.41 -2.92
CA VAL A 46 -1.05 -14.19 -2.16
C VAL A 46 0.24 -13.41 -1.95
N VAL A 47 1.37 -14.11 -1.69
CA VAL A 47 2.67 -13.46 -1.54
C VAL A 47 3.01 -12.68 -2.80
N TYR A 48 2.87 -13.29 -3.97
CA TYR A 48 3.19 -12.64 -5.22
C TYR A 48 2.25 -11.47 -5.51
N LEU A 49 0.97 -11.63 -5.19
CA LEU A 49 0.00 -10.53 -5.38
C LEU A 49 0.32 -9.35 -4.49
N VAL A 50 0.63 -9.60 -3.22
CA VAL A 50 0.94 -8.54 -2.27
C VAL A 50 2.25 -7.86 -2.65
N ALA A 51 3.31 -8.65 -2.85
CA ALA A 51 4.63 -8.08 -3.16
C ALA A 51 4.62 -7.35 -4.49
N GLY A 52 4.04 -7.97 -5.52
CA GLY A 52 3.93 -7.35 -6.84
C GLY A 52 3.04 -6.13 -6.79
N GLY A 53 1.92 -6.21 -6.09
CA GLY A 53 1.00 -5.09 -5.92
C GLY A 53 1.66 -3.91 -5.21
N GLU A 54 2.48 -4.18 -4.20
CA GLU A 54 3.19 -3.11 -3.49
C GLU A 54 4.21 -2.42 -4.40
N VAL A 55 4.96 -3.18 -5.18
CA VAL A 55 5.93 -2.58 -6.10
C VAL A 55 5.23 -1.78 -7.18
N LEU A 56 4.24 -2.38 -7.84
CA LEU A 56 3.52 -1.71 -8.93
C LEU A 56 2.72 -0.53 -8.41
N GLY A 57 2.06 -0.70 -7.26
CA GLY A 57 1.31 0.39 -6.65
C GLY A 57 2.21 1.53 -6.21
N GLY A 58 3.38 1.20 -5.64
CA GLY A 58 4.34 2.22 -5.26
C GLY A 58 4.83 3.01 -6.46
N ILE A 59 5.13 2.32 -7.56
CA ILE A 59 5.51 2.99 -8.81
C ILE A 59 4.36 3.86 -9.30
N GLY A 60 3.13 3.34 -9.25
CA GLY A 60 1.95 4.08 -9.67
C GLY A 60 1.72 5.36 -8.88
N LEU A 61 2.08 5.37 -7.60
CA LEU A 61 1.99 6.59 -6.79
C LEU A 61 2.95 7.67 -7.28
N LEU A 62 4.04 7.29 -7.95
CA LEU A 62 5.01 8.23 -8.46
C LEU A 62 4.68 8.75 -9.84
N VAL A 63 3.67 8.17 -10.51
CA VAL A 63 3.24 8.56 -11.84
C VAL A 63 1.88 9.23 -11.73
N PRO A 64 1.78 10.55 -12.02
CA PRO A 64 0.55 11.30 -11.73
C PRO A 64 -0.74 10.70 -12.28
N ARG A 65 -0.69 10.17 -13.49
CA ARG A 65 -1.91 9.64 -14.12
C ARG A 65 -2.39 8.33 -13.48
N PHE A 66 -1.53 7.65 -12.72
CA PHE A 66 -1.87 6.37 -12.10
C PHE A 66 -2.09 6.45 -10.60
N VAL A 67 -2.01 7.65 -10.00
CA VAL A 67 -2.08 7.81 -8.56
C VAL A 67 -3.38 7.24 -7.97
N ARG A 68 -4.53 7.58 -8.57
CA ARG A 68 -5.80 7.15 -8.00
C ARG A 68 -6.01 5.63 -8.06
N PRO A 69 -5.84 4.97 -9.21
CA PRO A 69 -5.97 3.51 -9.21
C PRO A 69 -4.90 2.81 -8.37
N ALA A 70 -3.68 3.34 -8.34
CA ALA A 70 -2.63 2.77 -7.50
C ALA A 70 -3.01 2.86 -6.02
N ALA A 71 -3.45 4.04 -5.58
CA ALA A 71 -3.86 4.21 -4.19
C ALA A 71 -5.02 3.31 -3.83
N ALA A 72 -6.01 3.19 -4.71
CA ALA A 72 -7.16 2.32 -4.46
C ALA A 72 -6.74 0.85 -4.31
N GLY A 73 -5.88 0.37 -5.19
CA GLY A 73 -5.40 -1.01 -5.10
C GLY A 73 -4.57 -1.26 -3.86
N LEU A 74 -3.71 -0.30 -3.51
CA LEU A 74 -2.90 -0.40 -2.30
C LEU A 74 -3.74 -0.35 -1.03
N ILE A 75 -4.82 0.40 -1.03
CA ILE A 75 -5.76 0.43 0.10
C ILE A 75 -6.31 -0.97 0.35
N ILE A 76 -6.70 -1.67 -0.71
CA ILE A 76 -7.19 -3.04 -0.58
C ILE A 76 -6.14 -3.93 0.06
N ILE A 77 -4.89 -3.83 -0.39
CA ILE A 77 -3.79 -4.61 0.18
C ILE A 77 -3.58 -4.28 1.66
N MET A 78 -3.61 -2.99 2.00
CA MET A 78 -3.39 -2.57 3.38
C MET A 78 -4.54 -2.97 4.30
N LEU A 79 -5.78 -2.95 3.80
CA LEU A 79 -6.91 -3.45 4.56
C LEU A 79 -6.74 -4.94 4.87
N GLY A 80 -6.28 -5.72 3.89
CA GLY A 80 -6.00 -7.12 4.09
C GLY A 80 -4.89 -7.32 5.12
N ALA A 81 -3.83 -6.52 5.04
CA ALA A 81 -2.73 -6.61 5.99
C ALA A 81 -3.19 -6.27 7.40
N ALA A 82 -4.00 -5.22 7.56
CA ALA A 82 -4.53 -4.84 8.86
C ALA A 82 -5.42 -5.96 9.43
N PHE A 83 -6.26 -6.55 8.58
CA PHE A 83 -7.09 -7.67 9.00
C PHE A 83 -6.26 -8.84 9.51
N MET A 84 -5.18 -9.18 8.79
CA MET A 84 -4.32 -10.28 9.20
C MET A 84 -3.62 -9.98 10.51
N HIS A 85 -3.15 -8.75 10.70
CA HIS A 85 -2.55 -8.37 11.99
C HIS A 85 -3.56 -8.45 13.13
N ALA A 86 -4.79 -8.05 12.87
CA ALA A 86 -5.82 -8.04 13.91
C ALA A 86 -6.26 -9.45 14.29
N THR A 87 -6.21 -10.42 13.36
CA THR A 87 -6.85 -11.71 13.57
C THR A 87 -5.89 -12.89 13.62
N ARG A 88 -4.76 -12.84 12.91
CA ARG A 88 -3.91 -14.02 12.75
C ARG A 88 -2.46 -13.83 13.15
N ILE A 89 -1.97 -12.61 13.15
CA ILE A 89 -0.58 -12.38 13.51
C ILE A 89 -0.49 -12.20 15.03
N PRO A 90 0.43 -12.93 15.70
CA PRO A 90 0.59 -12.79 17.14
C PRO A 90 0.88 -11.34 17.53
N GLY A 91 0.31 -10.89 18.64
CA GLY A 91 0.45 -9.52 19.10
C GLY A 91 -0.66 -8.61 18.63
N GLY A 92 -1.49 -9.07 17.70
CA GLY A 92 -2.64 -8.31 17.21
C GLY A 92 -2.27 -7.13 16.34
N LEU A 93 -3.21 -6.19 16.23
CA LEU A 93 -3.08 -5.05 15.32
C LEU A 93 -1.99 -4.07 15.74
N LEU A 94 -1.87 -3.81 17.03
CA LEU A 94 -0.88 -2.85 17.55
C LEU A 94 0.12 -3.57 18.44
N PRO A 95 1.41 -3.15 18.37
CA PRO A 95 1.97 -2.12 17.49
C PRO A 95 2.34 -2.64 16.10
N ASN A 96 2.30 -3.95 15.87
CA ASN A 96 2.89 -4.55 14.67
C ASN A 96 2.19 -4.16 13.38
N GLY A 97 0.90 -3.82 13.46
CA GLY A 97 0.14 -3.37 12.30
C GLY A 97 0.19 -1.88 12.04
N LEU A 98 0.96 -1.11 12.84
CA LEU A 98 1.01 0.34 12.69
C LEU A 98 1.48 0.78 11.31
N ALA A 99 2.44 0.06 10.72
CA ALA A 99 2.92 0.42 9.39
C ALA A 99 1.79 0.33 8.37
N ALA A 100 1.00 -0.76 8.41
CA ALA A 100 -0.12 -0.92 7.49
C ALA A 100 -1.17 0.16 7.71
N LEU A 101 -1.48 0.47 8.97
CA LEU A 101 -2.46 1.51 9.29
C LEU A 101 -1.98 2.89 8.86
N GLY A 102 -0.70 3.20 9.07
CA GLY A 102 -0.13 4.47 8.65
C GLY A 102 -0.15 4.63 7.13
N VAL A 103 0.23 3.59 6.42
CA VAL A 103 0.19 3.60 4.96
C VAL A 103 -1.25 3.74 4.48
N LEU A 104 -2.18 3.02 5.08
CA LEU A 104 -3.59 3.11 4.74
C LEU A 104 -4.11 4.53 4.88
N LEU A 105 -3.81 5.17 6.01
CA LEU A 105 -4.22 6.55 6.24
C LEU A 105 -3.65 7.48 5.18
N GLY A 106 -2.35 7.33 4.88
CA GLY A 106 -1.72 8.15 3.85
C GLY A 106 -2.34 7.97 2.49
N LEU A 107 -2.69 6.73 2.13
CA LEU A 107 -3.33 6.45 0.84
C LEU A 107 -4.70 7.08 0.75
N VAL A 108 -5.48 7.04 1.83
CA VAL A 108 -6.79 7.69 1.86
C VAL A 108 -6.63 9.20 1.69
N ILE A 109 -5.65 9.80 2.37
CA ILE A 109 -5.37 11.22 2.23
C ILE A 109 -5.00 11.56 0.79
N ILE A 110 -4.16 10.73 0.14
CA ILE A 110 -3.81 10.95 -1.27
C ILE A 110 -5.06 10.95 -2.14
N LEU A 111 -5.96 9.97 -1.95
CA LEU A 111 -7.19 9.93 -2.73
C LEU A 111 -8.03 11.19 -2.53
N LEU A 112 -8.10 11.69 -1.31
CA LEU A 112 -8.86 12.90 -1.03
C LEU A 112 -8.23 14.13 -1.66
N LEU A 113 -6.89 14.20 -1.65
CA LEU A 113 -6.17 15.34 -2.23
C LEU A 113 -6.13 15.29 -3.76
N ARG A 114 -6.16 14.09 -4.34
CA ARG A 114 -6.09 13.88 -5.79
C ARG A 114 -7.43 13.54 -6.39
N ARG A 115 -8.52 14.10 -5.85
CA ARG A 115 -9.83 13.87 -6.42
C ARG A 115 -9.87 14.32 -7.87
N PRO A 116 -10.58 13.59 -8.74
CA PRO A 116 -10.70 13.99 -10.13
C PRO A 116 -11.45 15.33 -10.26
N ALA A 117 -11.16 16.03 -11.36
CA ALA A 117 -11.88 17.25 -11.64
C ALA A 117 -13.38 16.97 -11.82
N PRO A 118 -14.25 17.94 -11.52
CA PRO A 118 -15.68 17.75 -11.73
C PRO A 118 -16.01 17.39 -13.18
N ALA A 119 -17.03 16.58 -13.34
CA ALA A 119 -17.40 16.08 -14.67
C ALA A 119 -17.75 17.20 -15.65
N ARG A 120 -18.19 18.32 -15.15
CA ARG A 120 -18.55 19.44 -16.01
C ARG A 120 -17.40 19.93 -16.87
N LEU A 121 -16.20 19.55 -16.50
CA LEU A 121 -15.03 19.94 -17.26
C LEU A 121 -14.91 19.23 -18.59
N ALA A 122 -15.71 18.23 -18.76
CA ALA A 122 -15.73 17.55 -20.03
C ALA A 122 -16.19 18.48 -21.14
#